data_615dcbfa3e9a7643c8cf4ef23b30bfb3
#
_entry.id   615dcbfa3e9a7643c8cf4ef23b30bfb3
#
_cell.length_a   1.000
_cell.length_b   1.000
_cell.length_c   1.000
_cell.angle_alpha   90.00
_cell.angle_beta   90.00
_cell.angle_gamma   90.00
#
_symmetry.space_group_name_H-M   'P 1'
#
loop_
_entity.id
_entity.type
_entity.pdbx_description
1 polymer ?
#
loop_
_entity_poly.entity_id
_entity_poly.type
_entity_poly.pdbx_seq_one_letter_code
_entity_poly.pdbx_strand_id
1 'polypeptide(L)'
;RMEKKLTEIFGINHLLPTHQGRACEHIIAQHFVKPDSCVIMNYHFTTSKAHVTRLGGRVEELVKDEGLIVKSNLPFKGNIDLDKVKACIEREGADNIAFLRLEAGTNLIGGQPISYENMKEATELAKSYGITTVLDASLLQDNLYFIKTREDSMKNKTIPEITRMVADLFDMIYFSGRKFGFGRGGGILIRDEKLFHEMEDYVTMFEGFLTYGGMSVKEMEALIIGFEETMDLDIISQGPQFIK
;
A
#
# COMPACT_ATOMS: atom_id res chain seq x y z
N ARG A 1 -8.30 18.32 9.02
CA ARG A 1 -9.03 18.29 7.74
C ARG A 1 -8.53 17.11 6.88
N MET A 2 -7.21 16.97 6.66
CA MET A 2 -6.63 15.86 5.88
C MET A 2 -6.99 14.50 6.49
N GLU A 3 -6.80 14.30 7.78
CA GLU A 3 -7.18 13.07 8.48
C GLU A 3 -8.67 12.74 8.28
N LYS A 4 -9.57 13.74 8.49
CA LYS A 4 -11.00 13.55 8.24
C LYS A 4 -11.29 13.09 6.81
N LYS A 5 -10.65 13.71 5.81
CA LYS A 5 -10.81 13.33 4.40
C LYS A 5 -10.36 11.89 4.15
N LEU A 6 -9.21 11.50 4.69
CA LEU A 6 -8.69 10.14 4.56
C LEU A 6 -9.57 9.11 5.30
N THR A 7 -10.12 9.49 6.47
CA THR A 7 -11.13 8.65 7.17
C THR A 7 -12.39 8.46 6.32
N GLU A 8 -12.88 9.52 5.66
CA GLU A 8 -14.03 9.43 4.75
C GLU A 8 -13.75 8.46 3.60
N ILE A 9 -12.54 8.46 3.03
CA ILE A 9 -12.14 7.63 1.89
C ILE A 9 -11.87 6.17 2.33
N PHE A 10 -10.99 5.97 3.30
CA PHE A 10 -10.46 4.66 3.66
C PHE A 10 -11.15 4.00 4.87
N GLY A 11 -11.91 4.73 5.68
CA GLY A 11 -12.53 4.19 6.90
C GLY A 11 -11.55 3.89 8.02
N ILE A 12 -10.38 4.51 8.00
CA ILE A 12 -9.34 4.35 9.02
C ILE A 12 -9.16 5.69 9.73
N ASN A 13 -9.19 5.69 11.07
CA ASN A 13 -9.24 6.91 11.86
C ASN A 13 -7.88 7.47 12.28
N HIS A 14 -6.83 6.67 12.26
CA HIS A 14 -5.51 7.06 12.74
C HIS A 14 -4.58 7.32 11.56
N LEU A 15 -4.05 8.55 11.49
CA LEU A 15 -3.14 9.01 10.47
C LEU A 15 -1.81 9.45 11.08
N LEU A 16 -0.71 8.87 10.61
CA LEU A 16 0.64 9.40 10.80
C LEU A 16 1.05 10.15 9.54
N PRO A 17 1.08 11.49 9.55
CA PRO A 17 1.47 12.27 8.38
C PRO A 17 2.98 12.23 8.16
N THR A 18 3.41 12.24 6.90
CA THR A 18 4.83 12.27 6.51
C THR A 18 5.01 13.20 5.31
N HIS A 19 6.25 13.70 5.09
CA HIS A 19 6.51 14.59 3.96
C HIS A 19 6.61 13.87 2.60
N GLN A 20 6.66 12.53 2.60
CA GLN A 20 6.70 11.70 1.37
C GLN A 20 6.51 10.20 1.67
N GLY A 21 6.15 9.42 0.64
CA GLY A 21 5.88 7.98 0.79
C GLY A 21 7.08 7.15 1.30
N ARG A 22 8.32 7.46 0.89
CA ARG A 22 9.50 6.73 1.40
C ARG A 22 9.77 6.94 2.89
N ALA A 23 9.25 8.00 3.47
CA ALA A 23 9.27 8.21 4.91
C ALA A 23 8.31 7.26 5.62
N CYS A 24 7.15 6.98 5.02
CA CYS A 24 6.24 5.93 5.51
C CYS A 24 6.94 4.57 5.53
N GLU A 25 7.63 4.20 4.43
CA GLU A 25 8.40 2.95 4.34
C GLU A 25 9.48 2.86 5.44
N HIS A 26 10.15 3.98 5.71
CA HIS A 26 11.16 4.06 6.78
C HIS A 26 10.54 3.77 8.15
N ILE A 27 9.45 4.47 8.49
CA ILE A 27 8.78 4.33 9.79
C ILE A 27 8.25 2.91 9.98
N ILE A 28 7.58 2.35 8.96
CA ILE A 28 7.07 0.96 9.01
C ILE A 28 8.23 -0.03 9.20
N ALA A 29 9.31 0.12 8.44
CA ALA A 29 10.47 -0.75 8.59
C ALA A 29 11.12 -0.63 9.97
N GLN A 30 11.26 0.59 10.51
CA GLN A 30 11.82 0.81 11.87
C GLN A 30 11.00 0.13 12.96
N HIS A 31 9.69 0.08 12.80
CA HIS A 31 8.81 -0.55 13.79
C HIS A 31 8.83 -2.09 13.71
N PHE A 32 8.72 -2.66 12.51
CA PHE A 32 8.50 -4.09 12.34
C PHE A 32 9.73 -4.92 12.04
N VAL A 33 10.74 -4.35 11.36
CA VAL A 33 11.87 -5.14 10.86
C VAL A 33 12.93 -5.31 11.95
N LYS A 34 13.29 -6.57 12.20
CA LYS A 34 14.40 -6.97 13.05
C LYS A 34 15.47 -7.66 12.20
N PRO A 35 16.72 -7.76 12.67
CA PRO A 35 17.73 -8.58 12.00
C PRO A 35 17.18 -9.99 11.72
N ASP A 36 17.45 -10.48 10.52
CA ASP A 36 17.03 -11.79 9.99
C ASP A 36 15.52 -11.98 9.76
N SER A 37 14.67 -11.01 10.11
CA SER A 37 13.24 -11.10 9.80
C SER A 37 12.96 -11.02 8.30
N CYS A 38 11.84 -11.56 7.87
CA CYS A 38 11.41 -11.63 6.48
C CYS A 38 10.22 -10.68 6.25
N VAL A 39 10.27 -9.91 5.16
CA VAL A 39 9.12 -9.15 4.65
C VAL A 39 8.66 -9.77 3.34
N ILE A 40 7.41 -10.20 3.30
CA ILE A 40 6.80 -10.74 2.08
C ILE A 40 6.22 -9.59 1.25
N MET A 41 6.55 -9.55 -0.04
CA MET A 41 6.02 -8.56 -0.99
C MET A 41 5.57 -9.25 -2.29
N ASN A 42 4.56 -8.70 -2.97
CA ASN A 42 4.30 -9.12 -4.35
C ASN A 42 5.52 -8.80 -5.23
N TYR A 43 6.01 -7.56 -5.18
CA TYR A 43 7.32 -7.17 -5.70
C TYR A 43 7.87 -6.01 -4.87
N HIS A 44 9.19 -5.84 -4.83
CA HIS A 44 9.77 -4.73 -4.06
C HIS A 44 9.66 -3.41 -4.81
N PHE A 45 9.62 -2.33 -4.06
CA PHE A 45 10.03 -1.01 -4.54
C PHE A 45 11.44 -0.72 -4.02
N THR A 46 12.24 0.04 -4.76
CA THR A 46 13.66 0.26 -4.47
C THR A 46 13.90 0.74 -3.02
N THR A 47 13.10 1.70 -2.55
CA THR A 47 13.27 2.24 -1.20
C THR A 47 12.73 1.32 -0.11
N SER A 48 11.63 0.60 -0.36
CA SER A 48 11.11 -0.37 0.61
C SER A 48 12.11 -1.50 0.88
N LYS A 49 12.72 -2.06 -0.17
CA LYS A 49 13.78 -3.08 -0.05
C LYS A 49 15.00 -2.50 0.70
N ALA A 50 15.42 -1.27 0.35
CA ALA A 50 16.57 -0.64 0.99
C ALA A 50 16.36 -0.44 2.50
N HIS A 51 15.16 -0.01 2.94
CA HIS A 51 14.86 0.15 4.37
C HIS A 51 14.90 -1.19 5.11
N VAL A 52 14.30 -2.24 4.55
CA VAL A 52 14.30 -3.58 5.14
C VAL A 52 15.72 -4.13 5.26
N THR A 53 16.49 -4.11 4.17
CA THR A 53 17.86 -4.68 4.16
C THR A 53 18.82 -3.90 5.05
N ARG A 54 18.65 -2.56 5.16
CA ARG A 54 19.48 -1.74 6.06
C ARG A 54 19.30 -2.10 7.55
N LEU A 55 18.13 -2.61 7.92
CA LEU A 55 17.83 -3.09 9.26
C LEU A 55 18.21 -4.57 9.48
N GLY A 56 18.83 -5.21 8.49
CA GLY A 56 19.24 -6.62 8.55
C GLY A 56 18.11 -7.59 8.20
N GLY A 57 16.94 -7.11 7.77
CA GLY A 57 15.86 -7.94 7.29
C GLY A 57 16.05 -8.41 5.84
N ARG A 58 15.23 -9.38 5.42
CA ARG A 58 15.19 -9.93 4.06
C ARG A 58 13.84 -9.65 3.40
N VAL A 59 13.83 -9.54 2.07
CA VAL A 59 12.61 -9.37 1.26
C VAL A 59 12.42 -10.60 0.40
N GLU A 60 11.22 -11.18 0.45
CA GLU A 60 10.75 -12.25 -0.42
C GLU A 60 9.76 -11.69 -1.43
N GLU A 61 10.12 -11.79 -2.71
CA GLU A 61 9.35 -11.25 -3.84
C GLU A 61 8.55 -12.41 -4.47
N LEU A 62 7.25 -12.43 -4.20
CA LEU A 62 6.42 -13.58 -4.50
C LEU A 62 5.31 -13.28 -5.51
N VAL A 63 5.58 -12.40 -6.48
CA VAL A 63 4.68 -12.18 -7.62
C VAL A 63 4.54 -13.48 -8.44
N LYS A 64 3.39 -13.68 -9.08
CA LYS A 64 3.20 -14.79 -10.01
C LYS A 64 4.21 -14.72 -11.16
N ASP A 65 4.80 -15.86 -11.54
CA ASP A 65 5.86 -15.91 -12.57
C ASP A 65 5.42 -15.30 -13.90
N GLU A 66 4.15 -15.51 -14.30
CA GLU A 66 3.56 -14.91 -15.49
C GLU A 66 3.51 -13.38 -15.44
N GLY A 67 3.52 -12.80 -14.22
CA GLY A 67 3.58 -11.36 -14.00
C GLY A 67 4.88 -10.73 -14.54
N LEU A 68 5.96 -11.49 -14.54
CA LEU A 68 7.27 -11.07 -15.03
C LEU A 68 7.44 -11.24 -16.55
N ILE A 69 6.50 -11.92 -17.22
CA ILE A 69 6.55 -12.15 -18.66
C ILE A 69 5.93 -10.93 -19.40
N VAL A 70 6.74 -10.19 -20.14
CA VAL A 70 6.31 -8.95 -20.81
C VAL A 70 5.10 -9.18 -21.74
N LYS A 71 5.08 -10.26 -22.52
CA LYS A 71 4.01 -10.58 -23.46
C LYS A 71 2.87 -11.44 -22.87
N SER A 72 2.79 -11.59 -21.56
CA SER A 72 1.70 -12.31 -20.92
C SER A 72 0.39 -11.50 -21.04
N ASN A 73 -0.72 -12.21 -21.29
CA ASN A 73 -2.08 -11.64 -21.34
C ASN A 73 -2.78 -11.69 -19.97
N LEU A 74 -2.06 -11.97 -18.89
CA LEU A 74 -2.63 -12.00 -17.55
C LEU A 74 -3.20 -10.62 -17.19
N PRO A 75 -4.48 -10.50 -16.81
CA PRO A 75 -5.11 -9.19 -16.59
C PRO A 75 -4.57 -8.46 -15.36
N PHE A 76 -4.05 -9.20 -14.38
CA PHE A 76 -3.50 -8.69 -13.11
C PHE A 76 -2.11 -9.28 -12.85
N LYS A 77 -1.13 -8.71 -13.52
CA LYS A 77 0.26 -9.21 -13.46
C LYS A 77 0.98 -8.88 -12.15
N GLY A 78 0.42 -7.95 -11.35
CA GLY A 78 0.90 -7.64 -10.01
C GLY A 78 0.46 -8.63 -8.92
N ASN A 79 -0.39 -9.62 -9.26
CA ASN A 79 -0.89 -10.60 -8.29
C ASN A 79 0.24 -11.37 -7.62
N ILE A 80 0.12 -11.52 -6.29
CA ILE A 80 1.02 -12.36 -5.51
C ILE A 80 0.64 -13.85 -5.67
N ASP A 81 1.63 -14.72 -5.61
CA ASP A 81 1.46 -16.18 -5.65
C ASP A 81 1.20 -16.71 -4.25
N LEU A 82 -0.02 -17.15 -3.99
CA LEU A 82 -0.47 -17.58 -2.65
C LEU A 82 0.22 -18.86 -2.18
N ASP A 83 0.54 -19.77 -3.10
CA ASP A 83 1.25 -21.01 -2.75
C ASP A 83 2.69 -20.69 -2.33
N LYS A 84 3.35 -19.75 -3.02
CA LYS A 84 4.66 -19.25 -2.62
C LYS A 84 4.62 -18.52 -1.29
N VAL A 85 3.55 -17.71 -1.02
CA VAL A 85 3.35 -17.04 0.28
C VAL A 85 3.25 -18.06 1.40
N LYS A 86 2.40 -19.08 1.23
CA LYS A 86 2.23 -20.12 2.24
C LYS A 86 3.54 -20.89 2.47
N ALA A 87 4.22 -21.32 1.42
CA ALA A 87 5.52 -21.99 1.53
C ALA A 87 6.59 -21.12 2.21
N CYS A 88 6.58 -19.79 1.95
CA CYS A 88 7.47 -18.85 2.61
C CYS A 88 7.18 -18.77 4.11
N ILE A 89 5.91 -18.62 4.52
CA ILE A 89 5.50 -18.58 5.93
C ILE A 89 5.89 -19.89 6.65
N GLU A 90 5.65 -21.04 6.04
CA GLU A 90 6.00 -22.34 6.60
C GLU A 90 7.53 -22.54 6.72
N ARG A 91 8.31 -22.03 5.80
CA ARG A 91 9.79 -22.09 5.82
C ARG A 91 10.40 -21.17 6.86
N GLU A 92 9.94 -19.92 6.92
CA GLU A 92 10.52 -18.88 7.79
C GLU A 92 9.97 -18.94 9.22
N GLY A 93 8.74 -19.47 9.40
CA GLY A 93 7.97 -19.36 10.63
C GLY A 93 7.22 -18.02 10.70
N ALA A 94 5.95 -18.03 11.12
CA ALA A 94 5.10 -16.84 11.15
C ALA A 94 5.68 -15.71 12.02
N ASP A 95 6.29 -16.05 13.15
CA ASP A 95 6.90 -15.08 14.08
C ASP A 95 8.12 -14.35 13.47
N ASN A 96 8.73 -14.90 12.43
CA ASN A 96 9.83 -14.28 11.71
C ASN A 96 9.39 -13.45 10.51
N ILE A 97 8.10 -13.48 10.15
CA ILE A 97 7.56 -12.60 9.12
C ILE A 97 7.20 -11.25 9.76
N ALA A 98 7.93 -10.20 9.38
CA ALA A 98 7.70 -8.86 9.90
C ALA A 98 6.34 -8.30 9.47
N PHE A 99 5.99 -8.43 8.19
CA PHE A 99 4.69 -8.09 7.61
C PHE A 99 4.56 -8.60 6.18
N LEU A 100 3.33 -8.68 5.68
CA LEU A 100 3.01 -8.81 4.26
C LEU A 100 2.74 -7.42 3.67
N ARG A 101 3.45 -7.01 2.61
CA ARG A 101 3.20 -5.78 1.87
C ARG A 101 2.74 -6.07 0.45
N LEU A 102 1.59 -5.51 0.06
CA LEU A 102 1.15 -5.50 -1.33
C LEU A 102 1.25 -4.08 -1.91
N GLU A 103 1.90 -3.95 -3.05
CA GLU A 103 1.99 -2.70 -3.81
C GLU A 103 0.91 -2.68 -4.89
N ALA A 104 -0.11 -1.85 -4.68
CA ALA A 104 -1.14 -1.61 -5.69
C ALA A 104 -0.55 -0.83 -6.87
N GLY A 105 -0.63 -1.42 -8.07
CA GLY A 105 0.09 -0.88 -9.24
C GLY A 105 1.60 -1.10 -9.13
N THR A 106 2.01 -2.37 -9.09
CA THR A 106 3.40 -2.82 -8.87
C THR A 106 4.41 -2.13 -9.78
N ASN A 107 5.10 -1.12 -9.27
CA ASN A 107 5.85 -0.13 -10.04
C ASN A 107 6.97 -0.73 -10.89
N LEU A 108 7.88 -1.53 -10.28
CA LEU A 108 9.09 -2.00 -10.94
C LEU A 108 8.85 -3.06 -12.03
N ILE A 109 7.64 -3.61 -12.12
CA ILE A 109 7.23 -4.47 -13.23
C ILE A 109 6.29 -3.76 -14.21
N GLY A 110 6.35 -2.43 -14.26
CA GLY A 110 5.61 -1.59 -15.21
C GLY A 110 4.23 -1.12 -14.71
N GLY A 111 4.06 -0.91 -13.40
CA GLY A 111 2.78 -0.43 -12.83
C GLY A 111 1.67 -1.48 -12.90
N GLN A 112 2.01 -2.77 -12.89
CA GLN A 112 1.05 -3.85 -13.10
C GLN A 112 0.06 -3.97 -11.93
N PRO A 113 -1.26 -4.06 -12.21
CA PRO A 113 -2.28 -4.07 -11.17
C PRO A 113 -2.37 -5.43 -10.46
N ILE A 114 -2.88 -5.38 -9.21
CA ILE A 114 -3.32 -6.53 -8.42
C ILE A 114 -4.85 -6.56 -8.43
N SER A 115 -5.45 -7.74 -8.54
CA SER A 115 -6.89 -7.92 -8.42
C SER A 115 -7.35 -7.77 -6.96
N TYR A 116 -8.60 -7.32 -6.76
CA TYR A 116 -9.21 -7.28 -5.45
C TYR A 116 -9.26 -8.68 -4.79
N GLU A 117 -9.64 -9.70 -5.57
CA GLU A 117 -9.73 -11.06 -5.05
C GLU A 117 -8.36 -11.57 -4.57
N ASN A 118 -7.28 -11.31 -5.31
CA ASN A 118 -5.93 -11.71 -4.88
C ASN A 118 -5.46 -10.94 -3.64
N MET A 119 -5.80 -9.63 -3.53
CA MET A 119 -5.54 -8.88 -2.30
C MET A 119 -6.26 -9.51 -1.11
N LYS A 120 -7.53 -9.86 -1.29
CA LYS A 120 -8.37 -10.47 -0.26
C LYS A 120 -7.79 -11.82 0.19
N GLU A 121 -7.55 -12.74 -0.72
CA GLU A 121 -6.99 -14.05 -0.42
C GLU A 121 -5.62 -13.95 0.29
N ALA A 122 -4.74 -13.05 -0.19
CA ALA A 122 -3.42 -12.85 0.40
C ALA A 122 -3.50 -12.27 1.82
N THR A 123 -4.39 -11.31 2.06
CA THR A 123 -4.57 -10.73 3.40
C THR A 123 -5.26 -11.70 4.37
N GLU A 124 -6.23 -12.47 3.91
CA GLU A 124 -6.87 -13.54 4.71
C GLU A 124 -5.84 -14.61 5.10
N LEU A 125 -5.00 -15.03 4.15
CA LEU A 125 -3.91 -15.98 4.42
C LEU A 125 -2.92 -15.43 5.46
N ALA A 126 -2.42 -14.21 5.28
CA ALA A 126 -1.49 -13.59 6.23
C ALA A 126 -2.10 -13.44 7.63
N LYS A 127 -3.34 -12.95 7.73
CA LYS A 127 -4.07 -12.78 9.00
C LYS A 127 -4.32 -14.10 9.71
N SER A 128 -4.51 -15.22 8.99
CA SER A 128 -4.67 -16.54 9.58
C SER A 128 -3.41 -17.02 10.35
N TYR A 129 -2.25 -16.44 10.03
CA TYR A 129 -0.98 -16.65 10.74
C TYR A 129 -0.62 -15.51 11.71
N GLY A 130 -1.50 -14.52 11.90
CA GLY A 130 -1.23 -13.36 12.75
C GLY A 130 -0.25 -12.34 12.15
N ILE A 131 -0.01 -12.40 10.84
CA ILE A 131 0.92 -11.51 10.14
C ILE A 131 0.21 -10.20 9.77
N THR A 132 0.81 -9.06 10.14
CA THR A 132 0.32 -7.72 9.80
C THR A 132 0.33 -7.50 8.29
N THR A 133 -0.74 -6.90 7.77
CA THR A 133 -0.94 -6.64 6.35
C THR A 133 -0.83 -5.14 6.04
N VAL A 134 -0.01 -4.79 5.06
CA VAL A 134 0.30 -3.41 4.66
C VAL A 134 0.01 -3.21 3.17
N LEU A 135 -0.78 -2.19 2.84
CA LEU A 135 -0.99 -1.75 1.47
C LEU A 135 -0.09 -0.57 1.14
N ASP A 136 0.71 -0.68 0.11
CA ASP A 136 1.26 0.49 -0.58
C ASP A 136 0.25 1.01 -1.59
N ALA A 137 -0.40 2.10 -1.23
CA ALA A 137 -1.42 2.76 -2.03
C ALA A 137 -0.85 3.86 -2.95
N SER A 138 0.47 3.91 -3.15
CA SER A 138 1.10 4.99 -3.93
C SER A 138 0.62 5.07 -5.38
N LEU A 139 0.21 3.95 -5.99
CA LEU A 139 -0.39 3.89 -7.33
C LEU A 139 -1.82 3.31 -7.29
N LEU A 140 -2.49 3.46 -6.15
CA LEU A 140 -3.81 2.86 -5.94
C LEU A 140 -4.84 3.34 -6.96
N GLN A 141 -4.81 4.61 -7.37
CA GLN A 141 -5.77 5.15 -8.35
C GLN A 141 -5.74 4.38 -9.68
N ASP A 142 -4.55 4.05 -10.20
CA ASP A 142 -4.42 3.25 -11.43
C ASP A 142 -4.92 1.82 -11.21
N ASN A 143 -4.61 1.24 -10.07
CA ASN A 143 -5.05 -0.10 -9.69
C ASN A 143 -6.58 -0.19 -9.57
N LEU A 144 -7.22 0.83 -8.97
CA LEU A 144 -8.69 0.92 -8.84
C LEU A 144 -9.37 0.96 -10.21
N TYR A 145 -8.80 1.70 -11.17
CA TYR A 145 -9.29 1.70 -12.55
C TYR A 145 -9.29 0.29 -13.14
N PHE A 146 -8.21 -0.46 -12.97
CA PHE A 146 -8.12 -1.83 -13.49
C PHE A 146 -9.03 -2.81 -12.76
N ILE A 147 -9.18 -2.72 -11.44
CA ILE A 147 -10.16 -3.50 -10.68
C ILE A 147 -11.56 -3.25 -11.24
N LYS A 148 -11.96 -1.97 -11.34
CA LYS A 148 -13.29 -1.59 -11.85
C LYS A 148 -13.55 -2.09 -13.27
N THR A 149 -12.55 -2.05 -14.14
CA THR A 149 -12.74 -2.35 -15.57
C THR A 149 -12.55 -3.82 -15.92
N ARG A 150 -11.82 -4.59 -15.11
CA ARG A 150 -11.44 -5.98 -15.41
C ARG A 150 -12.10 -7.02 -14.53
N GLU A 151 -12.55 -6.66 -13.30
CA GLU A 151 -13.27 -7.58 -12.42
C GLU A 151 -14.78 -7.40 -12.54
N ASP A 152 -15.49 -8.46 -12.97
CA ASP A 152 -16.93 -8.40 -13.21
C ASP A 152 -17.74 -8.01 -11.98
N SER A 153 -17.32 -8.47 -10.79
CA SER A 153 -17.93 -8.14 -9.50
C SER A 153 -17.84 -6.65 -9.12
N MET A 154 -16.91 -5.91 -9.75
CA MET A 154 -16.59 -4.52 -9.44
C MET A 154 -17.15 -3.52 -10.44
N LYS A 155 -17.63 -3.96 -11.60
CA LYS A 155 -18.08 -3.09 -12.70
C LYS A 155 -19.20 -2.12 -12.30
N ASN A 156 -20.09 -2.52 -11.41
CA ASN A 156 -21.23 -1.70 -10.96
C ASN A 156 -20.93 -0.86 -9.71
N LYS A 157 -19.73 -0.96 -9.13
CA LYS A 157 -19.33 -0.21 -7.94
C LYS A 157 -18.65 1.11 -8.33
N THR A 158 -18.81 2.12 -7.51
CA THR A 158 -18.09 3.39 -7.65
C THR A 158 -16.63 3.25 -7.18
N ILE A 159 -15.76 4.16 -7.58
CA ILE A 159 -14.35 4.18 -7.10
C ILE A 159 -14.27 4.30 -5.57
N PRO A 160 -15.05 5.18 -4.90
CA PRO A 160 -15.07 5.20 -3.43
C PRO A 160 -15.46 3.87 -2.79
N GLU A 161 -16.47 3.17 -3.34
CA GLU A 161 -16.87 1.84 -2.82
C GLU A 161 -15.74 0.82 -2.96
N ILE A 162 -15.08 0.75 -4.12
CA ILE A 162 -13.96 -0.17 -4.34
C ILE A 162 -12.80 0.20 -3.41
N THR A 163 -12.49 1.48 -3.27
CA THR A 163 -11.44 1.96 -2.37
C THR A 163 -11.69 1.52 -0.93
N ARG A 164 -12.93 1.66 -0.44
CA ARG A 164 -13.31 1.22 0.90
C ARG A 164 -13.15 -0.30 1.05
N MET A 165 -13.62 -1.08 0.07
CA MET A 165 -13.48 -2.53 0.07
C MET A 165 -12.02 -2.97 0.11
N VAL A 166 -11.14 -2.33 -0.68
CA VAL A 166 -9.70 -2.58 -0.64
C VAL A 166 -9.12 -2.21 0.71
N ALA A 167 -9.47 -1.03 1.23
CA ALA A 167 -8.95 -0.56 2.52
C ALA A 167 -9.30 -1.51 3.68
N ASP A 168 -10.50 -2.09 3.66
CA ASP A 168 -10.99 -2.99 4.71
C ASP A 168 -10.20 -4.32 4.80
N LEU A 169 -9.42 -4.66 3.78
CA LEU A 169 -8.57 -5.85 3.77
C LEU A 169 -7.30 -5.68 4.62
N PHE A 170 -6.80 -4.45 4.80
CA PHE A 170 -5.46 -4.20 5.36
C PHE A 170 -5.51 -3.61 6.78
N ASP A 171 -4.49 -3.93 7.56
CA ASP A 171 -4.28 -3.37 8.90
C ASP A 171 -3.66 -1.98 8.82
N MET A 172 -2.83 -1.76 7.81
CA MET A 172 -2.18 -0.48 7.54
C MET A 172 -2.20 -0.16 6.05
N ILE A 173 -2.28 1.13 5.74
CA ILE A 173 -2.17 1.66 4.37
C ILE A 173 -1.20 2.83 4.40
N TYR A 174 -0.24 2.89 3.49
CA TYR A 174 0.56 4.08 3.30
C TYR A 174 0.53 4.56 1.85
N PHE A 175 0.82 5.83 1.64
CA PHE A 175 0.77 6.44 0.31
C PHE A 175 1.86 7.48 0.10
N SER A 176 2.21 7.68 -1.18
CA SER A 176 2.98 8.81 -1.66
C SER A 176 2.03 9.84 -2.27
N GLY A 177 1.91 11.00 -1.64
CA GLY A 177 1.01 12.05 -2.09
C GLY A 177 1.30 12.55 -3.51
N ARG A 178 2.56 12.47 -3.97
CA ARG A 178 2.92 12.86 -5.35
C ARG A 178 2.32 11.96 -6.43
N LYS A 179 1.85 10.79 -6.05
CA LYS A 179 1.21 9.82 -6.93
C LYS A 179 -0.28 9.76 -6.57
N PHE A 180 -0.62 9.23 -5.40
CA PHE A 180 -1.98 9.22 -4.88
C PHE A 180 -2.27 10.54 -4.14
N GLY A 181 -3.17 11.37 -4.66
CA GLY A 181 -3.50 12.69 -4.12
C GLY A 181 -2.83 13.86 -4.85
N PHE A 182 -2.02 13.62 -5.90
CA PHE A 182 -1.46 14.61 -6.84
C PHE A 182 -0.72 15.80 -6.18
N GLY A 183 -0.33 15.68 -4.91
CA GLY A 183 0.34 16.71 -4.14
C GLY A 183 1.58 16.19 -3.40
N ARG A 184 2.39 17.07 -2.82
CA ARG A 184 3.51 16.67 -1.98
C ARG A 184 3.00 16.14 -0.64
N GLY A 185 3.65 15.10 -0.14
CA GLY A 185 3.35 14.52 1.16
C GLY A 185 3.22 13.02 1.12
N GLY A 186 2.84 12.47 2.24
CA GLY A 186 2.55 11.07 2.45
C GLY A 186 1.82 10.87 3.77
N GLY A 187 1.51 9.63 4.08
CA GLY A 187 0.90 9.28 5.36
C GLY A 187 0.74 7.78 5.50
N ILE A 188 0.66 7.35 6.75
CA ILE A 188 0.36 5.98 7.15
C ILE A 188 -0.98 6.00 7.87
N LEU A 189 -1.93 5.26 7.34
CA LEU A 189 -3.23 5.00 7.97
C LEU A 189 -3.12 3.69 8.74
N ILE A 190 -3.51 3.69 10.00
CA ILE A 190 -3.38 2.55 10.91
C ILE A 190 -4.75 2.25 11.50
N ARG A 191 -5.17 0.99 11.46
CA ARG A 191 -6.48 0.58 11.96
C ARG A 191 -6.50 0.39 13.47
N ASP A 192 -5.44 -0.20 14.01
CA ASP A 192 -5.29 -0.48 15.44
C ASP A 192 -4.74 0.74 16.19
N GLU A 193 -5.47 1.21 17.21
CA GLU A 193 -5.11 2.38 18.00
C GLU A 193 -3.82 2.17 18.81
N LYS A 194 -3.60 0.96 19.33
CA LYS A 194 -2.38 0.65 20.09
C LYS A 194 -1.16 0.73 19.18
N LEU A 195 -1.24 0.12 17.99
CA LEU A 195 -0.17 0.19 17.00
C LEU A 195 0.11 1.65 16.56
N PHE A 196 -0.94 2.46 16.41
CA PHE A 196 -0.77 3.89 16.12
C PHE A 196 0.07 4.58 17.19
N HIS A 197 -0.26 4.40 18.48
CA HIS A 197 0.50 4.98 19.59
C HIS A 197 1.93 4.46 19.71
N GLU A 198 2.18 3.19 19.34
CA GLU A 198 3.54 2.63 19.29
C GLU A 198 4.39 3.24 18.17
N MET A 199 3.74 3.76 17.10
CA MET A 199 4.44 4.29 15.93
C MET A 199 4.53 5.82 15.87
N GLU A 200 3.73 6.56 16.63
CA GLU A 200 3.64 8.04 16.52
C GLU A 200 4.96 8.75 16.86
N ASP A 201 5.76 8.19 17.78
CA ASP A 201 7.05 8.76 18.16
C ASP A 201 8.05 8.79 16.99
N TYR A 202 7.98 7.83 16.07
CA TYR A 202 8.84 7.82 14.88
C TYR A 202 8.58 9.03 13.96
N VAL A 203 7.33 9.48 13.85
CA VAL A 203 7.01 10.70 13.09
C VAL A 203 7.69 11.90 13.71
N THR A 204 7.57 12.06 15.02
CA THR A 204 8.20 13.17 15.74
C THR A 204 9.72 13.14 15.65
N MET A 205 10.33 11.97 15.64
CA MET A 205 11.79 11.80 15.54
C MET A 205 12.33 12.05 14.12
N PHE A 206 11.61 11.61 13.08
CA PHE A 206 12.16 11.55 11.72
C PHE A 206 11.55 12.54 10.73
N GLU A 207 10.31 13.00 10.96
CA GLU A 207 9.56 13.78 9.98
C GLU A 207 9.23 15.20 10.49
N GLY A 208 8.53 15.28 11.61
CA GLY A 208 8.03 16.51 12.20
C GLY A 208 6.94 16.19 13.21
N PHE A 209 6.22 17.21 13.71
CA PHE A 209 5.14 16.92 14.65
C PHE A 209 3.97 16.22 13.96
N LEU A 210 3.20 15.45 14.74
CA LEU A 210 2.04 14.67 14.27
C LEU A 210 0.97 15.50 13.55
N THR A 211 0.95 16.83 13.77
CA THR A 211 0.01 17.74 13.12
C THR A 211 0.30 17.98 11.64
N TYR A 212 1.56 17.82 11.18
CA TYR A 212 1.94 18.14 9.80
C TYR A 212 2.94 17.16 9.16
N GLY A 213 3.66 16.33 9.94
CA GLY A 213 4.59 15.33 9.41
C GLY A 213 5.63 15.86 8.42
N GLY A 214 6.17 17.07 8.66
CA GLY A 214 7.12 17.74 7.76
C GLY A 214 6.50 18.43 6.54
N MET A 215 5.16 18.39 6.38
CA MET A 215 4.44 19.09 5.31
C MET A 215 4.09 20.53 5.69
N SER A 216 3.97 21.40 4.68
CA SER A 216 3.34 22.71 4.85
C SER A 216 1.80 22.62 4.82
N VAL A 217 1.12 23.64 5.35
CA VAL A 217 -0.35 23.74 5.23
C VAL A 217 -0.80 23.71 3.78
N LYS A 218 -0.05 24.35 2.87
CA LYS A 218 -0.36 24.37 1.43
C LYS A 218 -0.32 22.95 0.82
N GLU A 219 0.66 22.14 1.21
CA GLU A 219 0.77 20.77 0.76
C GLU A 219 -0.39 19.91 1.27
N MET A 220 -0.76 20.06 2.55
CA MET A 220 -1.90 19.34 3.12
C MET A 220 -3.23 19.74 2.46
N GLU A 221 -3.47 21.03 2.19
CA GLU A 221 -4.67 21.48 1.49
C GLU A 221 -4.72 20.98 0.04
N ALA A 222 -3.58 20.99 -0.66
CA ALA A 222 -3.49 20.39 -2.01
C ALA A 222 -3.81 18.91 -2.02
N LEU A 223 -3.30 18.15 -1.05
CA LEU A 223 -3.60 16.71 -0.92
C LEU A 223 -5.08 16.43 -0.68
N ILE A 224 -5.77 17.26 0.11
CA ILE A 224 -7.22 17.10 0.36
C ILE A 224 -8.00 17.13 -0.95
N ILE A 225 -7.68 18.09 -1.82
CA ILE A 225 -8.31 18.21 -3.15
C ILE A 225 -7.91 17.02 -4.03
N GLY A 226 -6.63 16.68 -4.07
CA GLY A 226 -6.14 15.57 -4.87
C GLY A 226 -6.74 14.21 -4.45
N PHE A 227 -7.02 14.00 -3.17
CA PHE A 227 -7.72 12.80 -2.72
C PHE A 227 -9.17 12.74 -3.21
N GLU A 228 -9.86 13.88 -3.31
CA GLU A 228 -11.18 13.94 -3.94
C GLU A 228 -11.11 13.57 -5.42
N GLU A 229 -10.14 14.12 -6.13
CA GLU A 229 -9.88 13.82 -7.54
C GLU A 229 -9.54 12.35 -7.79
N THR A 230 -8.79 11.70 -6.90
CA THR A 230 -8.49 10.26 -7.03
C THR A 230 -9.70 9.35 -6.81
N MET A 231 -10.82 9.87 -6.34
CA MET A 231 -12.08 9.14 -6.22
C MET A 231 -12.99 9.28 -7.45
N ASP A 232 -12.57 10.07 -8.43
CA ASP A 232 -13.30 10.29 -9.69
C ASP A 232 -12.77 9.38 -10.80
N LEU A 233 -13.65 8.53 -11.36
CA LEU A 233 -13.30 7.61 -12.43
C LEU A 233 -12.79 8.32 -13.69
N ASP A 234 -13.36 9.46 -14.05
CA ASP A 234 -13.00 10.19 -15.27
C ASP A 234 -11.56 10.74 -15.14
N ILE A 235 -11.18 11.14 -13.93
CA ILE A 235 -9.81 11.61 -13.64
C ILE A 235 -8.82 10.45 -13.64
N ILE A 236 -9.04 9.39 -12.87
CA ILE A 236 -8.08 8.28 -12.75
C ILE A 236 -7.97 7.43 -14.02
N SER A 237 -8.95 7.48 -14.91
CA SER A 237 -8.91 6.75 -16.18
C SER A 237 -7.92 7.33 -17.19
N GLN A 238 -7.54 8.60 -17.05
CA GLN A 238 -6.69 9.30 -18.01
C GLN A 238 -5.30 8.68 -18.13
N GLY A 239 -4.65 8.33 -17.01
CA GLY A 239 -3.35 7.68 -17.00
C GLY A 239 -3.34 6.34 -17.77
N PRO A 240 -4.15 5.35 -17.36
CA PRO A 240 -4.23 4.06 -18.05
C PRO A 240 -4.66 4.15 -19.51
N GLN A 241 -5.53 5.11 -19.90
CA GLN A 241 -5.95 5.30 -21.29
C GLN A 241 -4.85 5.91 -22.15
N PHE A 242 -4.00 6.75 -21.58
CA PHE A 242 -2.90 7.38 -22.30
C PHE A 242 -1.77 6.41 -22.67
N ILE A 243 -1.60 5.32 -21.91
CA ILE A 243 -0.53 4.32 -22.07
C ILE A 243 -0.85 3.25 -23.14
N LYS A 244 -2.04 3.29 -23.77
CA LYS A 244 -2.46 2.30 -24.78
C LYS A 244 -1.66 2.38 -26.06
#